data_34d57b18274de493bba65fe436fb78e3
#
_entry.id   34d57b18274de493bba65fe436fb78e3
#
_cell.length_a   1.000
_cell.length_b   1.000
_cell.length_c   1.000
_cell.angle_alpha   90.00
_cell.angle_beta   90.00
_cell.angle_gamma   90.00
#
_symmetry.space_group_name_H-M   'P 1'
#
loop_
_entity.id
_entity.type
_entity.pdbx_description
1 polymer ?
#
loop_
_entity_poly.entity_id
_entity_poly.type
_entity_poly.pdbx_seq_one_letter_code
_entity_poly.pdbx_strand_id
1 'polypeptide(L)'
;MKFQSRFLGFLVLAGVSALSHFQVMPAQTRGGLLYTTHCVTCHTTQIHWRNDKQAFDWDSLKFQVRRWQGNAGLAWSEADITEVTRYLNETIYRYPTPADRVGLVTPLNTLSAQRTHY
;
A
#
# COMPACT_ATOMS: atom_id res chain seq x y z
N MET A 1 -27.64 0.94 75.98
CA MET A 1 -28.45 0.51 74.81
C MET A 1 -27.53 0.41 73.64
N LYS A 2 -27.38 -0.81 73.07
CA LYS A 2 -26.41 -1.14 72.02
C LYS A 2 -27.06 -0.95 70.65
N PHE A 3 -26.53 -0.04 69.81
CA PHE A 3 -26.86 -0.01 68.39
C PHE A 3 -25.63 -0.44 67.61
N GLN A 4 -25.65 -1.69 67.20
CA GLN A 4 -24.70 -2.22 66.23
C GLN A 4 -25.24 -1.93 64.84
N SER A 5 -24.62 -0.99 64.15
CA SER A 5 -24.85 -0.75 62.73
C SER A 5 -23.88 -1.60 61.94
N ARG A 6 -24.41 -2.64 61.29
CA ARG A 6 -23.70 -3.52 60.36
C ARG A 6 -23.68 -2.86 58.98
N PHE A 7 -22.56 -2.21 58.68
CA PHE A 7 -22.31 -1.77 57.28
C PHE A 7 -21.74 -2.95 56.47
N LEU A 8 -22.60 -3.55 55.71
CA LEU A 8 -22.20 -4.49 54.66
C LEU A 8 -21.53 -3.68 53.56
N GLY A 9 -20.19 -3.75 53.48
CA GLY A 9 -19.42 -3.17 52.38
C GLY A 9 -19.55 -4.00 51.14
N PHE A 10 -20.24 -3.50 50.13
CA PHE A 10 -20.25 -4.06 48.78
C PHE A 10 -18.92 -3.68 48.10
N LEU A 11 -18.01 -4.64 48.02
CA LEU A 11 -16.77 -4.55 47.25
C LEU A 11 -17.12 -4.84 45.78
N VAL A 12 -17.36 -3.79 45.01
CA VAL A 12 -17.48 -3.88 43.57
C VAL A 12 -16.08 -3.98 42.99
N LEU A 13 -15.65 -5.20 42.66
CA LEU A 13 -14.45 -5.40 41.83
C LEU A 13 -14.78 -4.99 40.39
N ALA A 14 -14.42 -3.74 40.03
CA ALA A 14 -14.39 -3.30 38.64
C ALA A 14 -13.19 -3.97 37.94
N GLY A 15 -13.44 -5.11 37.28
CA GLY A 15 -12.46 -5.74 36.41
C GLY A 15 -12.20 -4.87 35.18
N VAL A 16 -11.09 -4.15 35.18
CA VAL A 16 -10.59 -3.45 34.00
C VAL A 16 -10.01 -4.49 33.06
N SER A 17 -10.83 -4.95 32.11
CA SER A 17 -10.37 -5.76 30.98
C SER A 17 -9.53 -4.87 30.06
N ALA A 18 -8.22 -4.87 30.27
CA ALA A 18 -7.28 -4.27 29.33
C ALA A 18 -7.30 -5.11 28.04
N LEU A 19 -8.16 -4.76 27.11
CA LEU A 19 -8.11 -5.24 25.72
C LEU A 19 -6.83 -4.69 25.10
N SER A 20 -5.77 -5.49 25.15
CA SER A 20 -4.54 -5.21 24.42
C SER A 20 -4.87 -5.20 22.94
N HIS A 21 -5.03 -4.00 22.38
CA HIS A 21 -5.15 -3.81 20.95
C HIS A 21 -3.79 -4.13 20.33
N PHE A 22 -3.62 -5.37 19.88
CA PHE A 22 -2.53 -5.72 18.98
C PHE A 22 -2.77 -4.97 17.68
N GLN A 23 -2.12 -3.82 17.52
CA GLN A 23 -2.06 -3.15 16.23
C GLN A 23 -1.16 -4.00 15.33
N VAL A 24 -1.79 -4.78 14.46
CA VAL A 24 -1.09 -5.45 13.37
C VAL A 24 -0.57 -4.34 12.44
N MET A 25 0.72 -4.03 12.54
CA MET A 25 1.37 -3.14 11.58
C MET A 25 1.27 -3.82 10.21
N PRO A 26 0.79 -3.13 9.18
CA PRO A 26 0.75 -3.70 7.84
C PRO A 26 2.17 -4.13 7.43
N ALA A 27 2.29 -5.38 6.97
CA ALA A 27 3.58 -5.89 6.51
C ALA A 27 4.08 -4.99 5.37
N GLN A 28 5.34 -4.55 5.48
CA GLN A 28 5.96 -3.73 4.45
C GLN A 28 6.02 -4.53 3.14
N THR A 29 5.52 -3.95 2.05
CA THR A 29 5.58 -4.60 0.74
C THR A 29 7.03 -4.75 0.27
N ARG A 30 7.31 -5.75 -0.60
CA ARG A 30 8.63 -5.91 -1.20
C ARG A 30 9.12 -4.62 -1.88
N GLY A 31 8.27 -3.97 -2.66
CA GLY A 31 8.59 -2.70 -3.29
C GLY A 31 8.92 -1.60 -2.30
N GLY A 32 8.17 -1.52 -1.21
CA GLY A 32 8.43 -0.57 -0.12
C GLY A 32 9.77 -0.84 0.56
N LEU A 33 10.08 -2.10 0.85
CA LEU A 33 11.36 -2.49 1.45
C LEU A 33 12.53 -2.13 0.55
N LEU A 34 12.48 -2.48 -0.73
CA LEU A 34 13.52 -2.17 -1.71
C LEU A 34 13.74 -0.66 -1.84
N TYR A 35 12.65 0.11 -1.94
CA TYR A 35 12.71 1.56 -2.03
C TYR A 35 13.33 2.20 -0.79
N THR A 36 12.88 1.83 0.40
CA THR A 36 13.38 2.42 1.65
C THR A 36 14.83 2.03 1.93
N THR A 37 15.26 0.86 1.50
CA THR A 37 16.65 0.40 1.69
C THR A 37 17.63 1.08 0.75
N HIS A 38 17.24 1.30 -0.51
CA HIS A 38 18.20 1.68 -1.55
C HIS A 38 18.03 3.10 -2.11
N CYS A 39 16.83 3.69 -2.00
CA CYS A 39 16.53 4.96 -2.66
C CYS A 39 16.46 6.14 -1.70
N VAL A 40 15.92 5.94 -0.49
CA VAL A 40 15.65 7.03 0.47
C VAL A 40 16.95 7.71 0.95
N THR A 41 18.08 7.01 0.93
CA THR A 41 19.37 7.57 1.33
C THR A 41 19.79 8.76 0.47
N CYS A 42 19.45 8.74 -0.83
CA CYS A 42 19.74 9.82 -1.78
C CYS A 42 18.52 10.70 -2.09
N HIS A 43 17.32 10.18 -1.82
CA HIS A 43 16.06 10.83 -2.18
C HIS A 43 15.18 11.00 -0.95
N THR A 44 14.96 12.25 -0.55
CA THR A 44 13.83 12.54 0.32
C THR A 44 12.53 12.47 -0.47
N THR A 45 11.39 12.31 0.18
CA THR A 45 10.06 12.31 -0.47
C THR A 45 9.80 13.56 -1.31
N GLN A 46 10.48 14.67 -1.02
CA GLN A 46 10.35 15.94 -1.74
C GLN A 46 10.72 15.85 -3.22
N ILE A 47 11.59 14.90 -3.62
CA ILE A 47 11.95 14.76 -5.04
C ILE A 47 10.74 14.39 -5.91
N HIS A 48 9.75 13.69 -5.35
CA HIS A 48 8.53 13.30 -6.04
C HIS A 48 7.50 14.43 -6.16
N TRP A 49 7.71 15.55 -5.48
CA TRP A 49 6.78 16.69 -5.44
C TRP A 49 7.21 17.85 -6.33
N ARG A 50 8.33 17.71 -7.04
CA ARG A 50 8.81 18.75 -7.93
C ARG A 50 7.82 18.99 -9.07
N ASN A 51 7.66 20.25 -9.47
CA ASN A 51 6.79 20.61 -10.59
C ASN A 51 7.26 20.01 -11.92
N ASP A 52 8.57 19.80 -12.07
CA ASP A 52 9.18 19.18 -13.25
C ASP A 52 9.36 17.67 -13.03
N LYS A 53 8.26 16.96 -13.02
CA LYS A 53 8.24 15.50 -12.84
C LYS A 53 8.65 14.82 -14.15
N GLN A 54 9.60 13.90 -14.06
CA GLN A 54 10.00 13.04 -15.18
C GLN A 54 9.08 11.81 -15.35
N ALA A 55 8.24 11.54 -14.36
CA ALA A 55 7.21 10.52 -14.43
C ALA A 55 5.83 11.18 -14.56
N PHE A 56 5.07 10.81 -15.59
CA PHE A 56 3.74 11.34 -15.90
C PHE A 56 2.68 10.24 -16.13
N ASP A 57 3.09 8.99 -16.18
CA ASP A 57 2.25 7.81 -16.23
C ASP A 57 2.98 6.60 -15.62
N TRP A 58 2.32 5.43 -15.60
CA TRP A 58 2.88 4.17 -15.09
C TRP A 58 4.19 3.78 -15.80
N ASP A 59 4.22 3.88 -17.12
CA ASP A 59 5.35 3.39 -17.91
C ASP A 59 6.58 4.28 -17.75
N SER A 60 6.38 5.59 -17.74
CA SER A 60 7.45 6.55 -17.45
C SER A 60 7.94 6.45 -16.01
N LEU A 61 7.05 6.19 -15.04
CA LEU A 61 7.46 5.92 -13.66
C LEU A 61 8.33 4.65 -13.58
N LYS A 62 7.91 3.56 -14.23
CA LYS A 62 8.69 2.33 -14.29
C LYS A 62 10.04 2.51 -14.98
N PHE A 63 10.07 3.33 -16.04
CA PHE A 63 11.32 3.70 -16.70
C PHE A 63 12.26 4.44 -15.76
N GLN A 64 11.78 5.38 -14.95
CA GLN A 64 12.60 6.08 -13.96
C GLN A 64 13.14 5.14 -12.88
N VAL A 65 12.34 4.22 -12.38
CA VAL A 65 12.79 3.21 -11.41
C VAL A 65 13.94 2.37 -12.02
N ARG A 66 13.76 1.89 -13.26
CA ARG A 66 14.80 1.13 -13.98
C ARG A 66 16.07 1.94 -14.18
N ARG A 67 15.95 3.20 -14.58
CA ARG A 67 17.09 4.09 -14.76
C ARG A 67 17.87 4.27 -13.47
N TRP A 68 17.19 4.59 -12.38
CA TRP A 68 17.84 4.91 -11.12
C TRP A 68 18.45 3.70 -10.44
N GLN A 69 17.79 2.52 -10.48
CA GLN A 69 18.40 1.30 -9.99
C GLN A 69 19.67 0.94 -10.77
N GLY A 70 19.68 1.17 -12.08
CA GLY A 70 20.87 0.98 -12.91
C GLY A 70 21.99 1.93 -12.51
N ASN A 71 21.70 3.21 -12.32
CA ASN A 71 22.66 4.21 -11.87
C ASN A 71 23.25 3.88 -10.49
N ALA A 72 22.45 3.26 -9.62
CA ALA A 72 22.88 2.81 -8.29
C ALA A 72 23.55 1.42 -8.29
N GLY A 73 23.65 0.76 -9.45
CA GLY A 73 24.30 -0.56 -9.58
C GLY A 73 23.58 -1.69 -8.87
N LEU A 74 22.25 -1.60 -8.69
CA LEU A 74 21.51 -2.56 -7.86
C LEU A 74 21.20 -3.88 -8.56
N ALA A 75 21.30 -3.94 -9.89
CA ALA A 75 21.05 -5.12 -10.70
C ALA A 75 19.67 -5.82 -10.42
N TRP A 76 18.63 -5.03 -10.22
CA TRP A 76 17.29 -5.54 -9.92
C TRP A 76 16.66 -6.28 -11.09
N SER A 77 15.89 -7.30 -10.77
CA SER A 77 15.04 -8.00 -11.74
C SER A 77 13.88 -7.11 -12.20
N GLU A 78 13.25 -7.45 -13.34
CA GLU A 78 12.02 -6.78 -13.79
C GLU A 78 10.87 -6.88 -12.76
N ALA A 79 10.84 -7.97 -11.99
CA ALA A 79 9.88 -8.11 -10.90
C ALA A 79 10.14 -7.07 -9.80
N ASP A 80 11.38 -6.88 -9.39
CA ASP A 80 11.76 -5.89 -8.38
C ASP A 80 11.45 -4.45 -8.83
N ILE A 81 11.80 -4.14 -10.09
CA ILE A 81 11.47 -2.85 -10.70
C ILE A 81 9.96 -2.61 -10.68
N THR A 82 9.17 -3.63 -11.03
CA THR A 82 7.71 -3.55 -11.03
C THR A 82 7.15 -3.35 -9.61
N GLU A 83 7.69 -4.06 -8.62
CA GLU A 83 7.26 -3.93 -7.23
C GLU A 83 7.57 -2.53 -6.66
N VAL A 84 8.74 -1.98 -6.94
CA VAL A 84 9.09 -0.61 -6.53
C VAL A 84 8.22 0.41 -7.26
N THR A 85 7.96 0.22 -8.55
CA THR A 85 7.05 1.08 -9.32
C THR A 85 5.64 1.07 -8.72
N ARG A 86 5.14 -0.13 -8.37
CA ARG A 86 3.82 -0.29 -7.74
C ARG A 86 3.77 0.46 -6.42
N TYR A 87 4.76 0.25 -5.55
CA TYR A 87 4.84 0.94 -4.27
C TYR A 87 4.81 2.47 -4.42
N LEU A 88 5.64 3.02 -5.30
CA LEU A 88 5.67 4.46 -5.56
C LEU A 88 4.34 4.95 -6.13
N ASN A 89 3.74 4.19 -7.05
CA ASN A 89 2.46 4.55 -7.62
C ASN A 89 1.33 4.55 -6.57
N GLU A 90 1.27 3.54 -5.72
CA GLU A 90 0.26 3.41 -4.67
C GLU A 90 0.42 4.46 -3.56
N THR A 91 1.63 4.90 -3.29
CA THR A 91 1.89 5.84 -2.20
C THR A 91 1.93 7.30 -2.64
N ILE A 92 2.37 7.58 -3.88
CA ILE A 92 2.71 8.93 -4.31
C ILE A 92 2.01 9.35 -5.61
N TYR A 93 2.16 8.57 -6.71
CA TYR A 93 1.83 9.06 -8.05
C TYR A 93 0.38 8.84 -8.48
N ARG A 94 -0.23 7.71 -8.12
CA ARG A 94 -1.64 7.38 -8.39
C ARG A 94 -2.01 7.32 -9.88
N TYR A 95 -1.09 6.95 -10.75
CA TYR A 95 -1.36 6.74 -12.16
C TYR A 95 -2.19 5.47 -12.42
N PRO A 96 -3.04 5.45 -13.46
CA PRO A 96 -3.70 4.23 -13.91
C PRO A 96 -2.68 3.14 -14.25
N THR A 97 -2.86 1.94 -13.69
CA THR A 97 -1.98 0.80 -13.94
C THR A 97 -2.37 0.06 -15.24
N PRO A 98 -1.50 -0.81 -15.80
CA PRO A 98 -1.87 -1.65 -16.91
C PRO A 98 -3.10 -2.53 -16.64
N ALA A 99 -3.28 -3.01 -15.41
CA ALA A 99 -4.45 -3.80 -15.00
C ALA A 99 -5.75 -2.99 -15.10
N ASP A 100 -5.71 -1.70 -14.71
CA ASP A 100 -6.88 -0.80 -14.80
C ASP A 100 -7.25 -0.55 -16.28
N ARG A 101 -6.25 -0.49 -17.17
CA ARG A 101 -6.47 -0.32 -18.61
C ARG A 101 -7.10 -1.54 -19.27
N VAL A 102 -6.74 -2.74 -18.85
CA VAL A 102 -7.34 -4.00 -19.38
C VAL A 102 -8.81 -4.11 -18.99
N GLY A 103 -9.19 -3.65 -17.82
CA GLY A 103 -10.60 -3.63 -17.37
C GLY A 103 -11.51 -2.70 -18.18
N LEU A 104 -10.94 -1.72 -18.89
CA LEU A 104 -11.68 -0.79 -19.75
C LEU A 104 -11.94 -1.32 -21.16
N VAL A 105 -11.23 -2.39 -21.57
CA VAL A 105 -11.43 -3.07 -22.84
C VAL A 105 -12.42 -4.20 -22.60
N THR A 106 -13.71 -3.88 -22.42
CA THR A 106 -14.76 -4.90 -22.45
C THR A 106 -14.75 -5.50 -23.87
N PRO A 107 -14.48 -6.80 -24.07
CA PRO A 107 -14.52 -7.37 -25.40
C PRO A 107 -15.97 -7.31 -25.88
N LEU A 108 -16.20 -6.56 -26.93
CA LEU A 108 -17.47 -6.50 -27.67
C LEU A 108 -17.94 -7.87 -28.19
N ASN A 109 -17.19 -8.93 -27.90
CA ASN A 109 -17.38 -10.25 -28.47
C ASN A 109 -18.25 -11.19 -27.65
N THR A 110 -18.74 -10.78 -26.47
CA THR A 110 -19.64 -11.62 -25.67
C THR A 110 -21.11 -11.45 -25.98
N LEU A 111 -21.48 -10.43 -26.75
CA LEU A 111 -22.90 -10.17 -27.13
C LEU A 111 -23.36 -10.90 -28.41
N SER A 112 -22.45 -11.42 -29.22
CA SER A 112 -22.81 -12.15 -30.44
C SER A 112 -23.00 -13.67 -30.24
N ALA A 113 -22.56 -14.24 -29.14
CA ALA A 113 -22.68 -15.67 -28.87
C ALA A 113 -24.03 -16.11 -28.27
N GLN A 114 -24.89 -15.18 -27.86
CA GLN A 114 -26.18 -15.52 -27.25
C GLN A 114 -27.38 -15.44 -28.20
N ARG A 115 -27.18 -15.19 -29.50
CA ARG A 115 -28.28 -15.00 -30.47
C ARG A 115 -28.55 -16.16 -31.41
N THR A 116 -28.06 -17.35 -31.11
CA THR A 116 -28.30 -18.55 -32.00
C THR A 116 -28.83 -19.75 -31.22
N HIS A 117 -29.91 -19.55 -30.45
CA HIS A 117 -30.78 -20.62 -29.99
C HIS A 117 -32.22 -20.12 -29.97
N TYR A 118 -32.85 -20.07 -31.13
CA TYR A 118 -34.29 -20.18 -31.33
C TYR A 118 -34.53 -21.01 -32.59
#